data_2851bfc74c03951dc06e503718e0ea29
#
_entry.id   2851bfc74c03951dc06e503718e0ea29
#
_cell.length_a   1.000
_cell.length_b   1.000
_cell.length_c   1.000
_cell.angle_alpha   90.00
_cell.angle_beta   90.00
_cell.angle_gamma   90.00
#
_symmetry.space_group_name_H-M   'P 1'
#
loop_
_entity.id
_entity.type
_entity.pdbx_description
1 polymer ?
#
loop_
_entity_poly.entity_id
_entity_poly.type
_entity_poly.pdbx_seq_one_letter_code
_entity_poly.pdbx_strand_id
1 'polypeptide(L)' 'MSPTYTLLEGFRDNQGKPQKPITYTPDFLVEYDDGQREVIEVKGVRTRDYVLRKKLFLHMMRETDIIFREVR' A
#
# COMPACT_ATOMS: atom_id res chain seq x y z
N MET A 1 -7.99 -9.33 9.40
CA MET A 1 -7.19 -9.71 8.22
C MET A 1 -7.00 -8.50 7.33
N SER A 2 -5.78 -8.26 6.88
CA SER A 2 -5.48 -7.11 6.05
C SER A 2 -5.43 -7.50 4.58
N PRO A 3 -6.04 -6.71 3.69
CA PRO A 3 -5.94 -6.98 2.27
C PRO A 3 -4.54 -6.68 1.74
N THR A 4 -4.19 -7.30 0.63
CA THR A 4 -2.97 -6.98 -0.08
C THR A 4 -3.32 -6.11 -1.27
N TYR A 5 -2.66 -4.97 -1.38
CA TYR A 5 -2.86 -4.04 -2.49
C TYR A 5 -1.75 -4.21 -3.51
N THR A 6 -2.10 -4.27 -4.78
CA THR A 6 -1.14 -4.30 -5.86
C THR A 6 -0.82 -2.86 -6.25
N LEU A 7 0.40 -2.42 -5.96
CA LEU A 7 0.83 -1.06 -6.23
C LEU A 7 1.30 -0.88 -7.67
N LEU A 8 1.90 -1.93 -8.23
CA LEU A 8 2.32 -1.98 -9.61
C LEU A 8 2.12 -3.40 -10.11
N GLU A 9 1.37 -3.55 -11.18
CA GLU A 9 1.14 -4.85 -11.79
C GLU A 9 2.43 -5.41 -12.38
N GLY A 10 2.56 -6.75 -12.38
CA GLY A 10 3.66 -7.39 -13.04
C GLY A 10 3.64 -7.08 -14.54
N PHE A 11 4.81 -7.01 -15.16
CA PHE A 11 4.92 -6.67 -16.58
C PHE A 11 6.17 -7.29 -17.17
N ARG A 12 6.28 -7.23 -18.49
CA ARG A 12 7.52 -7.57 -19.17
C ARG A 12 8.18 -6.29 -19.62
N ASP A 13 9.49 -6.19 -19.39
CA ASP A 13 10.24 -5.01 -19.82
C ASP A 13 10.50 -5.06 -21.33
N ASN A 14 11.19 -4.05 -21.86
CA ASN A 14 11.41 -3.94 -23.30
C ASN A 14 12.38 -4.99 -23.86
N GLN A 15 12.97 -5.81 -22.98
CA GLN A 15 13.81 -6.93 -23.38
C GLN A 15 13.08 -8.27 -23.18
N GLY A 16 11.79 -8.22 -22.85
CA GLY A 16 10.95 -9.39 -22.67
C GLY A 16 11.12 -10.08 -21.33
N LYS A 17 11.86 -9.49 -20.38
CA LYS A 17 12.05 -10.10 -19.07
C LYS A 17 10.85 -9.82 -18.18
N PRO A 18 10.34 -10.83 -17.48
CA PRO A 18 9.22 -10.62 -16.56
C PRO A 18 9.67 -9.86 -15.33
N GLN A 19 8.87 -8.87 -14.96
CA GLN A 19 9.05 -8.08 -13.75
C GLN A 19 7.90 -8.38 -12.81
N LYS A 20 8.23 -8.68 -11.56
CA LYS A 20 7.23 -9.05 -10.57
C LYS A 20 6.44 -7.84 -10.11
N PRO A 21 5.18 -8.03 -9.71
CA PRO A 21 4.39 -6.91 -9.18
C PRO A 21 4.96 -6.41 -7.86
N ILE A 22 4.68 -5.16 -7.55
CA ILE A 22 4.97 -4.59 -6.24
C ILE A 22 3.65 -4.55 -5.47
N THR A 23 3.65 -5.17 -4.30
CA THR A 23 2.46 -5.24 -3.46
C THR A 23 2.72 -4.62 -2.10
N TYR A 24 1.63 -4.29 -1.41
CA TYR A 24 1.69 -3.73 -0.06
C TYR A 24 0.56 -4.32 0.77
N THR A 25 0.92 -4.87 1.93
CA THR A 25 -0.04 -5.40 2.89
C THR A 25 0.10 -4.58 4.18
N PRO A 26 -0.87 -3.69 4.48
CA PRO A 26 -0.83 -2.95 5.74
C PRO A 26 -1.12 -3.84 6.91
N ASP A 27 -0.79 -3.37 8.13
CA ASP A 27 -1.07 -4.14 9.34
C ASP A 27 -2.57 -4.26 9.58
N PHE A 28 -3.32 -3.16 9.37
CA PHE A 28 -4.76 -3.16 9.62
C PHE A 28 -5.51 -2.36 8.58
N LEU A 29 -6.69 -2.86 8.22
CA LEU A 29 -7.70 -2.07 7.52
C LEU A 29 -8.91 -2.00 8.43
N VAL A 30 -9.33 -0.80 8.77
CA VAL A 30 -10.48 -0.56 9.63
C VAL A 30 -11.60 0.06 8.82
N GLU A 31 -12.79 -0.51 8.92
CA GLU A 31 -13.99 0.05 8.32
C GLU A 31 -14.92 0.53 9.42
N TYR A 32 -15.35 1.78 9.31
CA TYR A 32 -16.23 2.40 10.29
C TYR A 32 -17.69 2.30 9.83
N ASP A 33 -18.61 2.48 10.78
CA ASP A 33 -20.04 2.31 10.51
C ASP A 33 -20.56 3.28 9.43
N ASP A 34 -19.92 4.43 9.27
CA ASP A 34 -20.33 5.42 8.28
C ASP A 34 -19.74 5.15 6.89
N GLY A 35 -19.06 4.01 6.72
CA GLY A 35 -18.42 3.66 5.46
C GLY A 35 -17.00 4.17 5.30
N GLN A 36 -16.51 4.96 6.24
CA GLN A 36 -15.14 5.45 6.21
C GLN A 36 -14.16 4.29 6.42
N ARG A 37 -13.07 4.29 5.67
CA ARG A 37 -12.02 3.26 5.80
C ARG A 37 -10.70 3.92 6.17
N GLU A 38 -9.93 3.22 6.98
CA GLU A 38 -8.63 3.69 7.42
C GLU A 38 -7.62 2.56 7.36
N VAL A 39 -6.48 2.82 6.75
CA VAL A 39 -5.35 1.89 6.71
C VAL A 39 -4.37 2.31 7.79
N ILE A 40 -4.02 1.37 8.66
CA ILE A 40 -3.12 1.64 9.78
C ILE A 40 -1.86 0.79 9.61
N GLU A 41 -0.72 1.45 9.68
CA GLU A 41 0.58 0.82 9.62
C GLU A 41 1.33 1.11 10.93
N VAL A 42 1.78 0.04 11.59
CA VAL A 42 2.57 0.17 12.82
C VAL A 42 4.04 -0.06 12.46
N LYS A 43 4.88 0.97 12.65
CA LYS A 43 6.29 0.91 12.26
C LYS A 43 7.19 1.38 13.38
N GLY A 44 8.17 0.54 13.75
CA GLY A 44 9.25 0.95 14.62
C GLY A 44 10.41 1.55 13.85
N VAL A 45 10.73 0.99 12.68
CA VAL A 45 11.82 1.43 11.83
C VAL A 45 11.32 1.55 10.40
N ARG A 46 11.71 2.63 9.73
CA ARG A 46 11.38 2.85 8.31
C ARG A 46 12.55 2.43 7.45
N THR A 47 12.33 1.45 6.57
CA THR A 47 13.30 1.07 5.55
C THR A 47 13.00 1.85 4.27
N ARG A 48 14.01 1.91 3.35
CA ARG A 48 13.79 2.54 2.04
C ARG A 48 12.69 1.85 1.27
N ASP A 49 12.65 0.54 1.36
CA ASP A 49 11.65 -0.27 0.67
C ASP A 49 10.24 0.09 1.15
N TYR A 50 10.06 0.21 2.46
CA TYR A 50 8.79 0.63 3.02
C TYR A 50 8.40 2.04 2.59
N VAL A 51 9.34 2.98 2.62
CA VAL A 51 9.06 4.37 2.24
C VAL A 51 8.58 4.43 0.78
N LEU A 52 9.21 3.68 -0.11
CA LEU A 52 8.81 3.62 -1.50
C LEU A 52 7.40 3.03 -1.66
N ARG A 53 7.13 1.91 -1.00
CA ARG A 53 5.81 1.27 -1.06
C ARG A 53 4.73 2.18 -0.50
N LYS A 54 5.02 2.86 0.60
CA LYS A 54 4.09 3.82 1.18
C LYS A 54 3.75 4.93 0.19
N LYS A 55 4.76 5.48 -0.48
CA LYS A 55 4.54 6.54 -1.48
C LYS A 55 3.65 6.05 -2.62
N LEU A 56 3.91 4.87 -3.13
CA LEU A 56 3.10 4.28 -4.20
C LEU A 56 1.67 4.03 -3.73
N PHE A 57 1.51 3.57 -2.50
CA PHE A 57 0.20 3.34 -1.93
C PHE A 57 -0.58 4.66 -1.77
N LEU A 58 0.06 5.70 -1.24
CA LEU A 58 -0.57 7.01 -1.10
C LEU A 58 -1.00 7.57 -2.46
N HIS A 59 -0.16 7.38 -3.47
CA HIS A 59 -0.48 7.79 -4.83
C HIS A 59 -1.72 7.05 -5.34
N MET A 60 -1.78 5.75 -5.10
CA MET A 60 -2.93 4.93 -5.53
C MET A 60 -4.21 5.36 -4.82
N MET A 61 -4.11 5.77 -3.55
CA MET A 61 -5.26 6.13 -2.73
C MET A 61 -5.66 7.61 -2.85
N ARG A 62 -4.95 8.43 -3.62
CA ARG A 62 -5.14 9.88 -3.65
C ARG A 62 -6.55 10.33 -4.08
N GLU A 63 -7.23 9.49 -4.85
CA GLU A 63 -8.58 9.81 -5.34
C GLU A 63 -9.65 9.04 -4.59
N THR A 64 -9.27 8.37 -3.50
CA THR A 64 -10.21 7.68 -2.63
C THR A 64 -10.33 8.45 -1.31
N ASP A 65 -11.30 8.06 -0.49
CA ASP A 65 -11.45 8.62 0.85
C ASP A 65 -10.78 7.76 1.93
N ILE A 66 -9.96 6.80 1.53
CA ILE A 66 -9.23 5.96 2.47
C ILE A 66 -8.15 6.80 3.15
N ILE A 67 -8.18 6.81 4.49
CA ILE A 67 -7.20 7.53 5.30
C ILE A 67 -6.05 6.61 5.63
N PHE A 68 -4.82 7.08 5.46
CA PHE A 68 -3.63 6.34 5.85
C PHE A 68 -3.09 6.93 7.15
N ARG A 69 -2.87 6.07 8.14
CA ARG A 69 -2.31 6.48 9.42
C ARG A 69 -1.13 5.59 9.78
N GLU A 70 0.00 6.22 10.09
CA GLU A 70 1.20 5.53 10.53
C GLU A 70 1.35 5.74 12.04
N VAL A 71 1.54 4.64 12.75
CA VAL A 71 1.67 4.64 14.21
C VAL A 71 3.03 4.04 14.57
N ARG A 72 3.68 4.59 15.57
CA ARG A 72 4.95 4.08 16.07
C ARG A 72 4.82 3.39 17.41
#